data_ba63f77a86744db362479a491b9630de
#
_entry.id   ba63f77a86744db362479a491b9630de
#
_cell.length_a   1.000
_cell.length_b   1.000
_cell.length_c   1.000
_cell.angle_alpha   90.00
_cell.angle_beta   90.00
_cell.angle_gamma   90.00
#
_symmetry.space_group_name_H-M   'P 1'
#
loop_
_entity.id
_entity.type
_entity.pdbx_description
1 polymer ?
#
loop_
_entity_poly.entity_id
_entity_poly.type
_entity_poly.pdbx_seq_one_letter_code
_entity_poly.pdbx_strand_id
1 'polypeptide(L)'
;MKNLRNILFLFLAFLLTGCGAKTPEKLVRSSLEQIKKLDEKTIQNFVSYQDLVQNKTRDTDVGEETIEAVRLFFQNFDYSILSTETNEDTATVTVEIKNLDAKTLAHDLCLALTKISADPRTEDATTMNSYFTVLRDILKTNTYEESTTTASFGLLRQSGN
;
A
#
# COMPACT_ATOMS: atom_id res chain seq x y z
N MET A 1 -6.99 30.90 4.81
CA MET A 1 -7.49 29.73 4.05
C MET A 1 -6.93 28.49 4.73
N LYS A 2 -7.81 27.64 5.23
CA LYS A 2 -7.49 26.55 6.15
C LYS A 2 -6.81 25.41 5.39
N ASN A 3 -5.61 25.03 5.82
CA ASN A 3 -4.91 23.85 5.34
C ASN A 3 -5.76 22.62 5.64
N LEU A 4 -6.34 22.04 4.60
CA LEU A 4 -7.02 20.76 4.67
C LEU A 4 -5.94 19.69 4.83
N ARG A 5 -5.61 19.35 6.09
CA ARG A 5 -4.80 18.19 6.41
C ARG A 5 -5.58 16.96 5.93
N ASN A 6 -5.10 16.37 4.86
CA ASN A 6 -5.57 15.05 4.43
C ASN A 6 -5.10 14.02 5.45
N ILE A 7 -5.91 13.79 6.48
CA ILE A 7 -5.74 12.65 7.39
C ILE A 7 -6.36 11.46 6.65
N LEU A 8 -5.51 10.70 5.99
CA LEU A 8 -5.90 9.41 5.43
C LEU A 8 -5.99 8.41 6.58
N PHE A 9 -7.20 8.17 7.09
CA PHE A 9 -7.45 7.11 8.07
C PHE A 9 -7.41 5.76 7.35
N LEU A 10 -6.28 5.08 7.40
CA LEU A 10 -6.17 3.70 6.98
C LEU A 10 -6.52 2.82 8.19
N PHE A 11 -7.79 2.39 8.29
CA PHE A 11 -8.19 1.38 9.26
C PHE A 11 -7.69 0.02 8.80
N LEU A 12 -6.50 -0.37 9.25
CA LEU A 12 -5.98 -1.70 9.08
C LEU A 12 -6.20 -2.47 10.39
N ALA A 13 -7.32 -3.21 10.47
CA ALA A 13 -7.60 -4.09 11.60
C ALA A 13 -6.70 -5.34 11.50
N PHE A 14 -5.55 -5.33 12.17
CA PHE A 14 -4.72 -6.52 12.36
C PHE A 14 -5.25 -7.35 13.53
N LEU A 15 -5.82 -8.51 13.23
CA LEU A 15 -6.09 -9.54 14.22
C LEU A 15 -4.75 -10.23 14.55
N LEU A 16 -4.13 -9.83 15.66
CA LEU A 16 -2.88 -10.42 16.14
C LEU A 16 -3.18 -11.37 17.30
N THR A 17 -3.35 -12.64 16.98
CA THR A 17 -3.23 -13.71 17.96
C THR A 17 -1.75 -14.08 18.10
N GLY A 18 -1.10 -13.65 19.17
CA GLY A 18 0.32 -13.97 19.40
C GLY A 18 0.73 -13.68 20.82
N CYS A 19 1.08 -14.71 21.54
CA CYS A 19 1.59 -14.71 22.90
C CYS A 19 2.92 -13.94 22.99
N GLY A 20 2.91 -12.80 23.69
CA GLY A 20 4.05 -11.91 23.92
C GLY A 20 3.63 -10.47 23.61
N ALA A 21 3.36 -9.68 24.64
CA ALA A 21 2.84 -8.31 24.50
C ALA A 21 3.79 -7.42 23.70
N LYS A 22 3.67 -7.45 22.37
CA LYS A 22 4.34 -6.48 21.51
C LYS A 22 3.68 -5.13 21.75
N THR A 23 4.46 -4.10 22.01
CA THR A 23 3.92 -2.74 22.12
C THR A 23 3.26 -2.33 20.81
N PRO A 24 2.22 -1.46 20.83
CA PRO A 24 1.59 -0.94 19.62
C PRO A 24 2.58 -0.43 18.57
N GLU A 25 3.58 0.31 19.02
CA GLU A 25 4.66 0.79 18.16
C GLU A 25 5.43 -0.35 17.47
N LYS A 26 5.80 -1.41 18.21
CA LYS A 26 6.52 -2.54 17.63
C LYS A 26 5.71 -3.29 16.59
N LEU A 27 4.38 -3.33 16.73
CA LEU A 27 3.49 -3.95 15.76
C LEU A 27 3.49 -3.17 14.45
N VAL A 28 3.25 -1.86 14.53
CA VAL A 28 3.26 -0.98 13.36
C VAL A 28 4.63 -0.99 12.68
N ARG A 29 5.71 -0.85 13.47
CA ARG A 29 7.07 -0.93 12.96
C ARG A 29 7.34 -2.24 12.22
N SER A 30 6.95 -3.38 12.80
CA SER A 30 7.14 -4.69 12.16
C SER A 30 6.44 -4.79 10.81
N SER A 31 5.23 -4.23 10.68
CA SER A 31 4.46 -4.22 9.43
C SER A 31 5.09 -3.30 8.38
N LEU A 32 5.52 -2.10 8.79
CA LEU A 32 6.17 -1.15 7.87
C LEU A 32 7.55 -1.63 7.41
N GLU A 33 8.29 -2.33 8.27
CA GLU A 33 9.54 -2.98 7.89
C GLU A 33 9.35 -4.09 6.84
N GLN A 34 8.23 -4.80 6.88
CA GLN A 34 7.90 -5.78 5.83
C GLN A 34 7.68 -5.09 4.48
N ILE A 35 6.97 -3.95 4.47
CA ILE A 35 6.80 -3.13 3.26
C ILE A 35 8.16 -2.64 2.77
N LYS A 36 9.01 -2.13 3.66
CA LYS A 36 10.35 -1.62 3.30
C LYS A 36 11.27 -2.71 2.73
N LYS A 37 11.15 -3.95 3.21
CA LYS A 37 11.95 -5.09 2.71
C LYS A 37 11.45 -5.62 1.38
N LEU A 38 10.16 -5.46 1.06
CA LEU A 38 9.55 -5.89 -0.19
C LEU A 38 9.94 -7.31 -0.60
N ASP A 39 9.94 -8.24 0.35
CA ASP A 39 10.12 -9.63 0.00
C ASP A 39 8.92 -10.16 -0.81
N GLU A 40 9.16 -11.16 -1.61
CA GLU A 40 8.17 -11.72 -2.55
C GLU A 40 6.90 -12.19 -1.81
N LYS A 41 7.06 -12.79 -0.63
CA LYS A 41 5.95 -13.26 0.19
C LYS A 41 5.08 -12.09 0.67
N THR A 42 5.68 -10.97 1.06
CA THR A 42 4.96 -9.75 1.45
C THR A 42 4.17 -9.21 0.26
N ILE A 43 4.77 -9.13 -0.93
CA ILE A 43 4.11 -8.68 -2.15
C ILE A 43 2.93 -9.59 -2.49
N GLN A 44 3.11 -10.90 -2.49
CA GLN A 44 2.06 -11.88 -2.75
C GLN A 44 0.90 -11.75 -1.77
N ASN A 45 1.17 -11.52 -0.48
CA ASN A 45 0.11 -11.31 0.51
C ASN A 45 -0.70 -10.03 0.26
N PHE A 46 -0.06 -8.95 -0.19
CA PHE A 46 -0.75 -7.71 -0.55
C PHE A 46 -1.66 -7.88 -1.76
N VAL A 47 -1.18 -8.55 -2.79
CA VAL A 47 -1.93 -8.76 -4.04
C VAL A 47 -3.05 -9.79 -3.84
N SER A 48 -2.78 -10.89 -3.15
CA SER A 48 -3.80 -11.92 -2.85
C SER A 48 -4.96 -11.38 -2.01
N TYR A 49 -4.73 -10.40 -1.15
CA TYR A 49 -5.82 -9.77 -0.40
C TYR A 49 -6.77 -8.97 -1.31
N GLN A 50 -6.26 -8.33 -2.35
CA GLN A 50 -7.08 -7.62 -3.35
C GLN A 50 -7.92 -8.61 -4.18
N ASP A 51 -7.37 -9.76 -4.54
CA ASP A 51 -8.12 -10.81 -5.24
C ASP A 51 -9.24 -11.42 -4.40
N LEU A 52 -9.02 -11.57 -3.09
CA LEU A 52 -10.04 -12.06 -2.16
C LEU A 52 -11.27 -11.14 -2.04
N VAL A 53 -11.09 -9.85 -2.29
CA VAL A 53 -12.18 -8.86 -2.20
C VAL A 53 -12.96 -8.76 -3.52
N GLN A 54 -12.38 -9.08 -4.66
CA GLN A 54 -12.99 -8.80 -5.95
C GLN A 54 -13.38 -9.98 -6.82
N ASN A 55 -12.78 -11.18 -6.73
CA ASN A 55 -13.21 -12.30 -7.57
C ASN A 55 -12.77 -13.70 -7.13
N LYS A 56 -13.65 -14.68 -7.37
CA LYS A 56 -13.54 -16.10 -7.07
C LYS A 56 -12.64 -16.91 -8.03
N THR A 57 -11.78 -16.31 -8.79
CA THR A 57 -10.85 -17.02 -9.68
C THR A 57 -9.49 -17.15 -9.01
N ARG A 58 -9.23 -18.37 -8.53
CA ARG A 58 -7.94 -18.81 -8.02
C ARG A 58 -6.93 -18.93 -9.16
N ASP A 59 -6.36 -17.83 -9.58
CA ASP A 59 -5.05 -17.87 -10.22
C ASP A 59 -4.07 -17.23 -9.25
N THR A 60 -3.29 -18.07 -8.57
CA THR A 60 -2.47 -17.70 -7.41
C THR A 60 -1.10 -17.16 -7.81
N ASP A 61 -0.80 -17.07 -9.09
CA ASP A 61 0.46 -16.51 -9.56
C ASP A 61 0.31 -15.02 -9.86
N VAL A 62 0.80 -14.22 -8.91
CA VAL A 62 1.02 -12.79 -9.14
C VAL A 62 2.09 -12.65 -10.23
N GLY A 63 1.71 -12.09 -11.38
CA GLY A 63 2.63 -11.93 -12.51
C GLY A 63 3.88 -11.13 -12.16
N GLU A 64 4.99 -11.41 -12.84
CA GLU A 64 6.26 -10.69 -12.63
C GLU A 64 6.10 -9.17 -12.77
N GLU A 65 5.24 -8.71 -13.68
CA GLU A 65 4.93 -7.30 -13.89
C GLU A 65 4.33 -6.64 -12.64
N THR A 66 3.45 -7.34 -11.94
CA THR A 66 2.85 -6.88 -10.69
C THR A 66 3.91 -6.75 -9.60
N ILE A 67 4.75 -7.78 -9.44
CA ILE A 67 5.84 -7.78 -8.46
C ILE A 67 6.79 -6.61 -8.74
N GLU A 68 7.16 -6.42 -9.99
CA GLU A 68 8.05 -5.34 -10.40
C GLU A 68 7.42 -3.96 -10.19
N ALA A 69 6.15 -3.76 -10.56
CA ALA A 69 5.44 -2.51 -10.33
C ALA A 69 5.37 -2.15 -8.83
N VAL A 70 5.08 -3.14 -7.97
CA VAL A 70 5.05 -2.94 -6.52
C VAL A 70 6.45 -2.58 -5.98
N ARG A 71 7.49 -3.24 -6.44
CA ARG A 71 8.88 -2.91 -6.05
C ARG A 71 9.27 -1.50 -6.45
N LEU A 72 8.94 -1.09 -7.68
CA LEU A 72 9.22 0.25 -8.18
C LEU A 72 8.44 1.31 -7.39
N PHE A 73 7.18 1.04 -7.05
CA PHE A 73 6.35 1.95 -6.27
C PHE A 73 6.91 2.20 -4.87
N PHE A 74 7.44 1.18 -4.21
CA PHE A 74 7.96 1.27 -2.85
C PHE A 74 9.49 1.38 -2.76
N GLN A 75 10.20 1.55 -3.88
CA GLN A 75 11.67 1.56 -3.88
C GLN A 75 12.29 2.61 -2.95
N ASN A 76 11.62 3.74 -2.76
CA ASN A 76 12.06 4.85 -1.90
C ASN A 76 11.22 4.96 -0.61
N PHE A 77 10.45 3.90 -0.28
CA PHE A 77 9.62 3.90 0.91
C PHE A 77 10.45 3.99 2.17
N ASP A 78 10.13 4.97 3.00
CA ASP A 78 10.69 5.13 4.34
C ASP A 78 9.62 5.60 5.31
N TYR A 79 9.86 5.50 6.62
CA TYR A 79 8.91 5.91 7.62
C TYR A 79 9.57 6.32 8.93
N SER A 80 8.89 7.19 9.68
CA SER A 80 9.26 7.59 11.03
C SER A 80 8.04 7.54 11.94
N ILE A 81 8.15 6.88 13.11
CA ILE A 81 7.08 6.90 14.09
C ILE A 81 7.15 8.23 14.85
N LEU A 82 6.07 9.00 14.79
CA LEU A 82 5.98 10.33 15.39
C LEU A 82 5.45 10.28 16.83
N SER A 83 4.40 9.48 17.08
CA SER A 83 3.81 9.34 18.42
C SER A 83 3.08 8.02 18.56
N THR A 84 2.92 7.61 19.82
CA THR A 84 2.06 6.49 20.21
C THR A 84 1.19 6.93 21.38
N GLU A 85 -0.11 6.90 21.20
CA GLU A 85 -1.09 7.19 22.24
C GLU A 85 -1.81 5.89 22.59
N THR A 86 -1.93 5.60 23.89
CA THR A 86 -2.58 4.39 24.39
C THR A 86 -3.69 4.78 25.35
N ASN A 87 -4.88 4.23 25.14
CA ASN A 87 -6.04 4.43 25.99
C ASN A 87 -6.72 3.06 26.23
N GLU A 88 -6.66 2.56 27.48
CA GLU A 88 -7.23 1.27 27.94
C GLU A 88 -7.05 0.14 26.91
N ASP A 89 -8.06 -0.05 26.04
CA ASP A 89 -8.10 -1.13 25.05
C ASP A 89 -7.73 -0.68 23.62
N THR A 90 -7.36 0.57 23.45
CA THR A 90 -7.00 1.13 22.14
C THR A 90 -5.61 1.75 22.14
N ALA A 91 -4.97 1.74 21.00
CA ALA A 91 -3.76 2.54 20.79
C ALA A 91 -3.80 3.19 19.40
N THR A 92 -3.24 4.37 19.28
CA THR A 92 -3.04 5.07 18.01
C THR A 92 -1.54 5.32 17.83
N VAL A 93 -0.99 4.83 16.73
CA VAL A 93 0.39 5.09 16.33
C VAL A 93 0.39 6.03 15.13
N THR A 94 0.95 7.21 15.30
CA THR A 94 1.09 8.19 14.21
C THR A 94 2.45 8.05 13.58
N VAL A 95 2.46 7.94 12.25
CA VAL A 95 3.65 7.67 11.45
C VAL A 95 3.74 8.70 10.33
N GLU A 96 4.92 9.21 10.10
CA GLU A 96 5.28 9.90 8.88
C GLU A 96 5.78 8.87 7.86
N ILE A 97 5.19 8.87 6.67
CA ILE A 97 5.53 7.97 5.57
C ILE A 97 6.10 8.81 4.43
N LYS A 98 7.26 8.42 3.94
CA LYS A 98 7.93 8.97 2.77
C LYS A 98 7.88 7.96 1.63
N ASN A 99 7.39 8.39 0.49
CA ASN A 99 7.38 7.59 -0.74
C ASN A 99 7.33 8.52 -1.95
N LEU A 100 7.29 7.95 -3.15
CA LEU A 100 7.05 8.75 -4.36
C LEU A 100 5.69 9.47 -4.29
N ASP A 101 5.55 10.59 -5.02
CA ASP A 101 4.29 11.34 -5.09
C ASP A 101 3.19 10.53 -5.79
N ALA A 102 2.41 9.82 -4.97
CA ALA A 102 1.31 8.99 -5.43
C ALA A 102 0.22 9.77 -6.17
N LYS A 103 0.06 11.08 -5.91
CA LYS A 103 -0.93 11.91 -6.60
C LYS A 103 -0.53 12.13 -8.06
N THR A 104 0.73 12.49 -8.30
CA THR A 104 1.26 12.67 -9.66
C THR A 104 1.26 11.34 -10.40
N LEU A 105 1.68 10.24 -9.75
CA LEU A 105 1.61 8.90 -10.33
C LEU A 105 0.18 8.51 -10.71
N ALA A 106 -0.80 8.72 -9.84
CA ALA A 106 -2.20 8.39 -10.11
C ALA A 106 -2.75 9.18 -11.31
N HIS A 107 -2.36 10.45 -11.46
CA HIS A 107 -2.72 11.26 -12.61
C HIS A 107 -2.14 10.67 -13.91
N ASP A 108 -0.85 10.36 -13.93
CA ASP A 108 -0.18 9.79 -15.11
C ASP A 108 -0.75 8.41 -15.48
N LEU A 109 -1.04 7.58 -14.48
CA LEU A 109 -1.67 6.28 -14.69
C LEU A 109 -3.07 6.45 -15.32
N CYS A 110 -3.88 7.38 -14.82
CA CYS A 110 -5.20 7.67 -15.36
C CYS A 110 -5.12 8.12 -16.84
N LEU A 111 -4.16 9.00 -17.16
CA LEU A 111 -3.94 9.45 -18.54
C LEU A 111 -3.50 8.31 -19.46
N ALA A 112 -2.61 7.43 -19.01
CA ALA A 112 -2.14 6.31 -19.80
C ALA A 112 -3.26 5.29 -20.05
N LEU A 113 -4.03 4.93 -19.02
CA LEU A 113 -5.18 4.03 -19.15
C LEU A 113 -6.26 4.60 -20.08
N THR A 114 -6.52 5.91 -20.01
CA THR A 114 -7.47 6.58 -20.90
C THR A 114 -7.03 6.48 -22.35
N LYS A 115 -5.74 6.65 -22.64
CA LYS A 115 -5.20 6.52 -24.01
C LYS A 115 -5.32 5.10 -24.53
N ILE A 116 -5.05 4.08 -23.70
CA ILE A 116 -5.17 2.67 -24.06
C ILE A 116 -6.64 2.32 -24.33
N SER A 117 -7.56 2.74 -23.47
CA SER A 117 -9.01 2.48 -23.64
C SER A 117 -9.60 3.18 -24.86
N ALA A 118 -9.00 4.25 -25.34
CA ALA A 118 -9.43 4.97 -26.53
C ALA A 118 -8.89 4.36 -27.84
N ASP A 119 -7.94 3.42 -27.79
CA ASP A 119 -7.41 2.74 -28.97
C ASP A 119 -8.25 1.49 -29.31
N PRO A 120 -9.01 1.49 -30.41
CA PRO A 120 -9.89 0.38 -30.78
C PRO A 120 -9.15 -0.93 -31.11
N ARG A 121 -7.82 -0.91 -31.15
CA ARG A 121 -6.98 -2.09 -31.39
C ARG A 121 -6.60 -2.84 -30.12
N THR A 122 -6.88 -2.28 -28.95
CA THR A 122 -6.60 -2.91 -27.65
C THR A 122 -7.84 -3.67 -27.17
N GLU A 123 -7.95 -4.94 -27.54
CA GLU A 123 -9.10 -5.80 -27.20
C GLU A 123 -9.20 -6.20 -25.71
N ASP A 124 -8.16 -6.04 -24.88
CA ASP A 124 -8.15 -6.53 -23.48
C ASP A 124 -7.47 -5.60 -22.45
N ALA A 125 -7.65 -4.30 -22.60
CA ALA A 125 -7.05 -3.32 -21.67
C ALA A 125 -7.67 -3.31 -20.23
N THR A 126 -8.59 -4.25 -19.93
CA THR A 126 -9.39 -4.24 -18.69
C THR A 126 -8.98 -5.30 -17.68
N THR A 127 -7.92 -6.06 -17.91
CA THR A 127 -7.43 -7.03 -16.93
C THR A 127 -6.56 -6.38 -15.87
N MET A 128 -6.55 -6.91 -14.65
CA MET A 128 -5.70 -6.43 -13.57
C MET A 128 -4.20 -6.44 -13.99
N ASN A 129 -3.77 -7.46 -14.73
CA ASN A 129 -2.41 -7.53 -15.26
C ASN A 129 -2.08 -6.37 -16.21
N SER A 130 -3.02 -5.93 -17.02
CA SER A 130 -2.84 -4.76 -17.90
C SER A 130 -2.59 -3.49 -17.09
N TYR A 131 -3.30 -3.28 -15.97
CA TYR A 131 -3.09 -2.13 -15.10
C TYR A 131 -1.69 -2.14 -14.48
N PHE A 132 -1.22 -3.29 -13.99
CA PHE A 132 0.11 -3.40 -13.42
C PHE A 132 1.22 -3.26 -14.45
N THR A 133 1.02 -3.73 -15.67
CA THR A 133 1.94 -3.52 -16.80
C THR A 133 2.10 -2.03 -17.09
N VAL A 134 0.97 -1.30 -17.21
CA VAL A 134 0.99 0.15 -17.44
C VAL A 134 1.65 0.89 -16.27
N LEU A 135 1.31 0.53 -15.04
CA LEU A 135 1.90 1.10 -13.84
C LEU A 135 3.42 0.91 -13.81
N ARG A 136 3.90 -0.31 -14.06
CA ARG A 136 5.32 -0.64 -14.17
C ARG A 136 6.03 0.22 -15.21
N ASP A 137 5.46 0.34 -16.40
CA ASP A 137 6.08 1.06 -17.51
C ASP A 137 6.15 2.57 -17.23
N ILE A 138 5.14 3.14 -16.60
CA ILE A 138 5.15 4.53 -16.12
C ILE A 138 6.24 4.73 -15.07
N LEU A 139 6.35 3.83 -14.09
CA LEU A 139 7.34 3.90 -13.02
C LEU A 139 8.78 3.73 -13.55
N LYS A 140 8.97 3.03 -14.65
CA LYS A 140 10.28 2.90 -15.32
C LYS A 140 10.66 4.12 -16.16
N THR A 141 9.69 4.78 -16.75
CA THR A 141 9.95 5.86 -17.72
C THR A 141 9.93 7.25 -17.11
N ASN A 142 9.13 7.46 -16.06
CA ASN A 142 8.97 8.75 -15.41
C ASN A 142 9.73 8.78 -14.08
N THR A 143 10.18 9.98 -13.72
CA THR A 143 10.76 10.26 -12.41
C THR A 143 9.73 10.99 -11.57
N TYR A 144 9.48 10.49 -10.37
CA TYR A 144 8.55 11.10 -9.41
C TYR A 144 9.31 11.70 -8.25
N GLU A 145 8.88 12.88 -7.82
CA GLU A 145 9.37 13.48 -6.59
C GLU A 145 8.92 12.65 -5.39
N GLU A 146 9.65 12.75 -4.29
CA GLU A 146 9.25 12.15 -3.03
C GLU A 146 8.25 13.06 -2.33
N SER A 147 7.23 12.46 -1.74
CA SER A 147 6.27 13.14 -0.90
C SER A 147 6.21 12.51 0.49
N THR A 148 5.85 13.32 1.47
CA THR A 148 5.72 12.91 2.87
C THR A 148 4.27 13.06 3.29
N THR A 149 3.73 12.00 3.90
CA THR A 149 2.35 11.96 4.39
C THR A 149 2.31 11.43 5.81
N THR A 150 1.45 12.01 6.65
CA THR A 150 1.20 11.50 8.00
C THR A 150 0.02 10.54 7.98
N ALA A 151 0.20 9.34 8.52
CA ALA A 151 -0.83 8.32 8.69
C ALA A 151 -0.98 7.93 10.16
N SER A 152 -2.20 7.58 10.57
CA SER A 152 -2.49 7.10 11.92
C SER A 152 -3.04 5.68 11.87
N PHE A 153 -2.43 4.78 12.64
CA PHE A 153 -2.82 3.38 12.76
C PHE A 153 -3.54 3.16 14.09
N GLY A 154 -4.84 2.82 14.01
CA GLY A 154 -5.63 2.43 15.17
C GLY A 154 -5.47 0.94 15.45
N LEU A 155 -5.19 0.58 16.71
CA LEU A 155 -5.01 -0.77 17.21
C LEU A 155 -5.99 -1.04 18.33
N LEU A 156 -6.57 -2.24 18.35
CA LEU A 156 -7.44 -2.73 19.44
C LEU A 156 -6.70 -3.81 20.22
N ARG A 157 -6.75 -3.72 21.56
CA ARG A 157 -6.30 -4.80 22.42
C ARG A 157 -7.33 -5.92 22.38
N GLN A 158 -6.97 -7.10 21.86
CA GLN A 158 -7.78 -8.28 22.04
C GLN A 158 -7.56 -8.81 23.46
N SER A 159 -8.58 -8.73 24.33
CA SER A 159 -8.60 -9.49 25.58
C SER A 159 -8.72 -10.97 25.19
N GLY A 160 -7.64 -11.72 25.39
CA GLY A 160 -7.69 -13.17 25.23
C GLY A 160 -8.67 -13.78 26.25
N ASN A 161 -9.66 -14.50 25.77
CA ASN A 161 -10.43 -15.46 26.55
C ASN A 161 -9.60 -16.71 26.77
#